data_a66071b8f35fbcd85a6cffe686411b64
#
_entry.id   a66071b8f35fbcd85a6cffe686411b64
#
_cell.length_a   1.000
_cell.length_b   1.000
_cell.length_c   1.000
_cell.angle_alpha   90.00
_cell.angle_beta   90.00
_cell.angle_gamma   90.00
#
_symmetry.space_group_name_H-M   'P 1'
#
loop_
_entity.id
_entity.type
_entity.pdbx_description
1 polymer ?
#
loop_
_entity_poly.entity_id
_entity_poly.type
_entity_poly.pdbx_seq_one_letter_code
_entity_poly.pdbx_strand_id
1 'polypeptide(L)'
;MKFTFSAIALLAFSTLCSSSATYAADKEPVKIIEIKLETVNYPKEVLAGGGNKTLEKDWYQIEVKFSTNEELTEELQVKIFMEGIDFMKEDDFVTLVCEQTFINVPEGKEHYAYAYLSPGSALRYGGKKGKDVKDSNVHVDILVNGRSAAKLDFKKGSEDNWHSSGLQVPSVLVPLTDSPFWLSLVRKVNQSKPKN
;
A
#
# COMPACT_ATOMS: atom_id res chain seq x y z
N MET A 1 -74.44 38.31 21.50
CA MET A 1 -74.07 37.01 20.87
C MET A 1 -72.61 36.88 20.96
N LYS A 2 -72.12 36.02 21.84
CA LYS A 2 -70.69 35.72 22.00
C LYS A 2 -70.45 34.27 21.52
N PHE A 3 -69.65 34.08 20.46
CA PHE A 3 -69.24 32.77 19.98
C PHE A 3 -67.89 32.47 20.58
N THR A 4 -67.80 31.44 21.38
CA THR A 4 -66.60 30.86 21.92
C THR A 4 -66.14 29.74 20.99
N PHE A 5 -64.95 29.88 20.33
CA PHE A 5 -64.35 28.82 19.61
C PHE A 5 -63.43 28.01 20.54
N SER A 6 -63.78 26.73 20.68
CA SER A 6 -62.96 25.74 21.41
C SER A 6 -61.97 25.14 20.47
N ALA A 7 -60.70 25.39 20.72
CA ALA A 7 -59.61 24.79 19.95
C ALA A 7 -59.18 23.42 20.54
N ILE A 8 -59.45 22.35 19.80
CA ILE A 8 -59.04 21.00 20.14
C ILE A 8 -57.62 20.84 19.61
N ALA A 9 -56.62 20.78 20.51
CA ALA A 9 -55.23 20.46 20.17
C ALA A 9 -55.08 18.94 20.07
N LEU A 10 -54.83 18.45 18.85
CA LEU A 10 -54.46 17.07 18.57
C LEU A 10 -52.97 16.91 18.79
N LEU A 11 -52.55 16.30 19.90
CA LEU A 11 -51.19 15.89 20.17
C LEU A 11 -50.92 14.57 19.43
N ALA A 12 -50.25 14.64 18.28
CA ALA A 12 -49.69 13.47 17.61
C ALA A 12 -48.38 13.06 18.29
N PHE A 13 -48.40 11.98 19.05
CA PHE A 13 -47.25 11.33 19.62
C PHE A 13 -46.56 10.52 18.52
N SER A 14 -45.56 11.09 17.86
CA SER A 14 -44.69 10.36 16.97
C SER A 14 -43.61 9.62 17.80
N THR A 15 -43.87 8.33 18.07
CA THR A 15 -42.89 7.40 18.59
C THR A 15 -41.80 7.20 17.55
N LEU A 16 -40.67 7.93 17.67
CA LEU A 16 -39.45 7.61 16.98
C LEU A 16 -38.92 6.29 17.53
N CYS A 17 -39.16 5.20 16.80
CA CYS A 17 -38.40 3.96 16.97
C CYS A 17 -36.97 4.24 16.60
N SER A 18 -36.13 4.63 17.57
CA SER A 18 -34.67 4.59 17.44
C SER A 18 -34.26 3.12 17.39
N SER A 19 -34.20 2.55 16.20
CA SER A 19 -33.47 1.31 15.97
C SER A 19 -32.00 1.60 16.22
N SER A 20 -31.53 1.37 17.44
CA SER A 20 -30.13 1.23 17.74
C SER A 20 -29.63 0.00 16.97
N ALA A 21 -29.12 0.23 15.75
CA ALA A 21 -28.30 -0.74 15.08
C ALA A 21 -27.10 -0.99 16.02
N THR A 22 -27.12 -2.13 16.67
CA THR A 22 -25.94 -2.68 17.34
C THR A 22 -24.91 -2.88 16.23
N TYR A 23 -23.99 -1.93 16.08
CA TYR A 23 -22.78 -2.14 15.29
C TYR A 23 -22.04 -3.28 16.00
N ALA A 24 -22.16 -4.48 15.44
CA ALA A 24 -21.18 -5.53 15.70
C ALA A 24 -19.82 -4.88 15.45
N ALA A 25 -18.87 -5.03 16.36
CA ALA A 25 -17.55 -4.48 16.21
C ALA A 25 -17.02 -4.97 14.84
N ASP A 26 -17.06 -4.08 13.85
CA ASP A 26 -16.66 -4.39 12.49
C ASP A 26 -15.20 -4.83 12.57
N LYS A 27 -14.93 -6.08 12.20
CA LYS A 27 -13.57 -6.55 11.99
C LYS A 27 -12.95 -5.61 10.97
N GLU A 28 -11.76 -5.11 11.27
CA GLU A 28 -11.01 -4.31 10.30
C GLU A 28 -10.97 -5.07 8.96
N PRO A 29 -11.43 -4.48 7.84
CA PRO A 29 -11.56 -5.21 6.57
C PRO A 29 -10.20 -5.71 6.06
N VAL A 30 -9.13 -5.00 6.40
CA VAL A 30 -7.76 -5.30 6.00
C VAL A 30 -6.82 -5.05 7.18
N LYS A 31 -5.78 -5.89 7.30
CA LYS A 31 -4.71 -5.71 8.27
C LYS A 31 -3.35 -5.88 7.62
N ILE A 32 -2.47 -4.91 7.77
CA ILE A 32 -1.06 -5.05 7.36
C ILE A 32 -0.35 -5.91 8.43
N ILE A 33 0.29 -6.98 7.98
CA ILE A 33 0.97 -7.96 8.85
C ILE A 33 2.44 -7.59 8.99
N GLU A 34 3.10 -7.27 7.86
CA GLU A 34 4.54 -7.04 7.82
C GLU A 34 4.91 -6.17 6.61
N ILE A 35 5.94 -5.34 6.80
CA ILE A 35 6.64 -4.65 5.72
C ILE A 35 8.10 -5.10 5.79
N LYS A 36 8.68 -5.47 4.63
CA LYS A 36 10.10 -5.78 4.49
C LYS A 36 10.73 -4.90 3.43
N LEU A 37 11.93 -4.43 3.71
CA LEU A 37 12.80 -3.75 2.74
C LEU A 37 14.09 -4.54 2.61
N GLU A 38 14.32 -5.13 1.45
CA GLU A 38 15.45 -6.01 1.21
C GLU A 38 16.13 -5.76 -0.14
N THR A 39 17.36 -6.23 -0.26
CA THR A 39 18.10 -6.21 -1.52
C THR A 39 17.82 -7.49 -2.29
N VAL A 40 17.50 -7.37 -3.57
CA VAL A 40 17.23 -8.50 -4.46
C VAL A 40 18.10 -8.43 -5.71
N ASN A 41 18.59 -9.59 -6.12
CA ASN A 41 19.41 -9.69 -7.32
C ASN A 41 18.53 -9.72 -8.58
N TYR A 42 19.02 -9.11 -9.65
CA TYR A 42 18.35 -9.17 -10.96
C TYR A 42 18.13 -10.62 -11.39
N PRO A 43 16.92 -10.97 -11.91
CA PRO A 43 16.63 -12.34 -12.33
C PRO A 43 17.58 -12.80 -13.44
N LYS A 44 18.28 -13.92 -13.22
CA LYS A 44 19.26 -14.47 -14.19
C LYS A 44 18.61 -14.87 -15.52
N GLU A 45 17.34 -15.25 -15.49
CA GLU A 45 16.54 -15.64 -16.66
C GLU A 45 16.36 -14.50 -17.67
N VAL A 46 16.40 -13.26 -17.20
CA VAL A 46 16.29 -12.07 -18.05
C VAL A 46 17.64 -11.75 -18.70
N LEU A 47 18.74 -12.26 -18.13
CA LEU A 47 20.11 -12.03 -18.62
C LEU A 47 20.55 -13.01 -19.70
N ALA A 48 19.75 -14.02 -20.06
CA ALA A 48 20.10 -15.09 -21.00
C ALA A 48 20.40 -14.63 -22.46
N GLY A 49 20.35 -13.32 -22.73
CA GLY A 49 20.68 -12.71 -24.04
C GLY A 49 22.06 -12.08 -24.15
N GLY A 50 23.03 -12.45 -23.30
CA GLY A 50 24.40 -11.88 -23.36
C GLY A 50 24.55 -10.67 -22.42
N GLY A 51 24.44 -10.93 -21.13
CA GLY A 51 24.36 -9.92 -20.09
C GLY A 51 25.60 -9.04 -19.95
N ASN A 52 25.42 -7.76 -20.08
CA ASN A 52 26.35 -6.76 -19.57
C ASN A 52 26.43 -6.90 -18.04
N LYS A 53 27.63 -7.09 -17.50
CA LYS A 53 27.91 -7.11 -16.04
C LYS A 53 27.40 -5.88 -15.27
N THR A 54 27.01 -4.84 -15.98
CA THR A 54 26.38 -3.62 -15.42
C THR A 54 24.95 -3.82 -14.92
N LEU A 55 24.25 -4.91 -15.29
CA LEU A 55 22.89 -5.22 -14.87
C LEU A 55 22.83 -6.03 -13.56
N GLU A 56 23.96 -6.51 -13.05
CA GLU A 56 24.07 -7.28 -11.79
C GLU A 56 24.02 -6.40 -10.54
N LYS A 57 23.59 -5.13 -10.66
CA LYS A 57 23.43 -4.27 -9.48
C LYS A 57 22.19 -4.64 -8.71
N ASP A 58 22.28 -4.51 -7.40
CA ASP A 58 21.22 -4.81 -6.46
C ASP A 58 20.01 -3.91 -6.70
N TRP A 59 18.85 -4.52 -6.79
CA TRP A 59 17.55 -3.88 -6.69
C TRP A 59 17.12 -3.89 -5.24
N TYR A 60 16.25 -2.95 -4.86
CA TYR A 60 15.61 -2.95 -3.56
C TYR A 60 14.14 -3.31 -3.73
N GLN A 61 13.66 -4.22 -2.91
CA GLN A 61 12.28 -4.69 -2.88
C GLN A 61 11.63 -4.27 -1.58
N ILE A 62 10.46 -3.66 -1.67
CA ILE A 62 9.54 -3.48 -0.57
C ILE A 62 8.46 -4.55 -0.73
N GLU A 63 8.35 -5.45 0.23
CA GLU A 63 7.29 -6.45 0.33
C GLU A 63 6.31 -6.01 1.41
N VAL A 64 5.04 -5.92 1.07
CA VAL A 64 3.94 -5.65 1.99
C VAL A 64 3.09 -6.91 2.09
N LYS A 65 3.06 -7.52 3.27
CA LYS A 65 2.20 -8.66 3.59
C LYS A 65 0.96 -8.16 4.33
N PHE A 66 -0.23 -8.54 3.86
CA PHE A 66 -1.50 -8.14 4.48
C PHE A 66 -2.53 -9.27 4.44
N SER A 67 -3.59 -9.14 5.23
CA SER A 67 -4.74 -10.04 5.24
C SER A 67 -6.02 -9.26 4.96
N THR A 68 -7.02 -9.94 4.39
CA THR A 68 -8.37 -9.44 4.17
C THR A 68 -9.37 -10.28 4.96
N ASN A 69 -10.37 -9.66 5.55
CA ASN A 69 -11.38 -10.31 6.39
C ASN A 69 -12.78 -10.32 5.75
N GLU A 70 -12.94 -9.69 4.60
CA GLU A 70 -14.18 -9.72 3.81
C GLU A 70 -14.12 -10.88 2.81
N GLU A 71 -15.23 -11.57 2.59
CA GLU A 71 -15.32 -12.68 1.63
C GLU A 71 -14.82 -12.26 0.24
N LEU A 72 -15.11 -11.02 -0.15
CA LEU A 72 -14.65 -10.40 -1.38
C LEU A 72 -14.52 -8.89 -1.18
N THR A 73 -13.31 -8.37 -1.37
CA THR A 73 -13.03 -6.92 -1.43
C THR A 73 -13.03 -6.50 -2.90
N GLU A 74 -14.00 -5.68 -3.31
CA GLU A 74 -14.17 -5.27 -4.71
C GLU A 74 -12.96 -4.50 -5.24
N GLU A 75 -12.51 -3.48 -4.49
CA GLU A 75 -11.33 -2.68 -4.81
C GLU A 75 -10.47 -2.49 -3.57
N LEU A 76 -9.19 -2.85 -3.70
CA LEU A 76 -8.16 -2.65 -2.69
C LEU A 76 -6.98 -1.93 -3.33
N GLN A 77 -6.65 -0.73 -2.82
CA GLN A 77 -5.51 0.05 -3.28
C GLN A 77 -4.41 0.03 -2.21
N VAL A 78 -3.20 -0.35 -2.61
CA VAL A 78 -2.01 -0.30 -1.74
C VAL A 78 -1.13 0.85 -2.20
N LYS A 79 -0.92 1.82 -1.32
CA LYS A 79 -0.01 2.96 -1.51
C LYS A 79 1.23 2.73 -0.66
N ILE A 80 2.37 2.70 -1.32
CA ILE A 80 3.68 2.51 -0.68
C ILE A 80 4.45 3.81 -0.88
N PHE A 81 4.87 4.40 0.23
CA PHE A 81 5.69 5.60 0.27
C PHE A 81 7.05 5.23 0.85
N MET A 82 8.11 5.70 0.22
CA MET A 82 9.48 5.52 0.69
C MET A 82 10.18 6.86 0.74
N GLU A 83 10.81 7.16 1.87
CA GLU A 83 11.66 8.32 2.00
C GLU A 83 12.92 8.17 1.14
N GLY A 84 13.23 9.20 0.38
CA GLY A 84 14.42 9.29 -0.44
C GLY A 84 15.13 10.62 -0.28
N ILE A 85 16.38 10.67 -0.71
CA ILE A 85 17.19 11.90 -0.75
C ILE A 85 17.62 12.10 -2.19
N ASP A 86 17.15 13.18 -2.85
CA ASP A 86 17.55 13.48 -4.23
C ASP A 86 18.95 14.08 -4.26
N PHE A 87 19.94 13.23 -4.49
CA PHE A 87 21.34 13.59 -4.58
C PHE A 87 21.64 14.65 -5.68
N MET A 88 20.78 14.80 -6.66
CA MET A 88 20.91 15.78 -7.73
C MET A 88 20.39 17.18 -7.34
N LYS A 89 19.71 17.30 -6.19
CA LYS A 89 19.07 18.52 -5.69
C LYS A 89 19.51 18.84 -4.27
N GLU A 90 20.82 18.97 -4.05
CA GLU A 90 21.38 19.41 -2.75
C GLU A 90 20.93 18.58 -1.54
N ASP A 91 20.72 17.26 -1.75
CA ASP A 91 20.26 16.31 -0.73
C ASP A 91 18.83 16.63 -0.18
N ASP A 92 17.95 17.17 -1.04
CA ASP A 92 16.55 17.40 -0.65
C ASP A 92 15.81 16.08 -0.37
N PHE A 93 15.03 16.06 0.70
CA PHE A 93 14.14 14.94 1.01
C PHE A 93 13.00 14.88 0.00
N VAL A 94 12.75 13.69 -0.51
CA VAL A 94 11.65 13.39 -1.43
C VAL A 94 10.88 12.16 -0.97
N THR A 95 9.62 12.07 -1.36
CA THR A 95 8.79 10.89 -1.13
C THR A 95 8.59 10.14 -2.43
N LEU A 96 9.17 8.94 -2.53
CA LEU A 96 8.96 8.04 -3.65
C LEU A 96 7.63 7.30 -3.45
N VAL A 97 6.79 7.25 -4.50
CA VAL A 97 5.43 6.72 -4.39
C VAL A 97 5.20 5.59 -5.39
N CYS A 98 4.61 4.49 -4.91
CA CYS A 98 4.08 3.40 -5.74
C CYS A 98 2.63 3.12 -5.32
N GLU A 99 1.72 3.11 -6.30
CA GLU A 99 0.32 2.78 -6.08
C GLU A 99 -0.03 1.54 -6.89
N GLN A 100 -0.78 0.61 -6.29
CA GLN A 100 -1.24 -0.62 -6.91
C GLN A 100 -2.70 -0.85 -6.55
N THR A 101 -3.52 -1.16 -7.56
CA THR A 101 -4.93 -1.49 -7.36
C THR A 101 -5.17 -2.97 -7.65
N PHE A 102 -5.81 -3.64 -6.72
CA PHE A 102 -6.24 -5.03 -6.82
C PHE A 102 -7.77 -5.07 -6.86
N ILE A 103 -8.31 -5.88 -7.75
CA ILE A 103 -9.76 -6.03 -7.94
C ILE A 103 -10.18 -7.43 -7.54
N ASN A 104 -11.34 -7.52 -6.88
CA ASN A 104 -11.93 -8.79 -6.45
C ASN A 104 -10.97 -9.62 -5.59
N VAL A 105 -10.42 -9.01 -4.54
CA VAL A 105 -9.51 -9.68 -3.61
C VAL A 105 -10.34 -10.54 -2.65
N PRO A 106 -10.16 -11.88 -2.67
CA PRO A 106 -10.89 -12.78 -1.76
C PRO A 106 -10.39 -12.64 -0.32
N GLU A 107 -11.19 -13.12 0.64
CA GLU A 107 -10.73 -13.32 2.02
C GLU A 107 -9.44 -14.15 2.03
N GLY A 108 -8.44 -13.71 2.81
CA GLY A 108 -7.18 -14.41 2.87
C GLY A 108 -6.27 -13.92 3.99
N LYS A 109 -5.51 -14.87 4.55
CA LYS A 109 -4.54 -14.57 5.61
C LYS A 109 -3.25 -13.97 5.09
N GLU A 110 -2.95 -14.18 3.80
CA GLU A 110 -1.68 -13.78 3.19
C GLU A 110 -1.92 -13.28 1.76
N HIS A 111 -1.82 -11.97 1.61
CA HIS A 111 -1.73 -11.28 0.33
C HIS A 111 -0.43 -10.49 0.31
N TYR A 112 0.08 -10.22 -0.89
CA TYR A 112 1.35 -9.53 -1.06
C TYR A 112 1.24 -8.42 -2.10
N ALA A 113 1.79 -7.25 -1.78
CA ALA A 113 2.08 -6.19 -2.72
C ALA A 113 3.59 -5.92 -2.74
N TYR A 114 4.13 -5.62 -3.92
CA TYR A 114 5.57 -5.43 -4.10
C TYR A 114 5.86 -4.11 -4.81
N ALA A 115 6.82 -3.36 -4.28
CA ALA A 115 7.39 -2.23 -4.98
C ALA A 115 8.91 -2.42 -5.11
N TYR A 116 9.46 -1.96 -6.22
CA TYR A 116 10.88 -2.12 -6.54
C TYR A 116 11.53 -0.78 -6.84
N LEU A 117 12.72 -0.58 -6.29
CA LEU A 117 13.60 0.53 -6.62
C LEU A 117 14.77 0.01 -7.45
N SER A 118 14.93 0.56 -8.67
CA SER A 118 16.02 0.16 -9.55
C SER A 118 17.38 0.63 -9.03
N PRO A 119 18.50 -0.03 -9.44
CA PRO A 119 19.84 0.41 -9.06
C PRO A 119 20.15 1.86 -9.45
N GLY A 120 19.64 2.30 -10.61
CA GLY A 120 19.78 3.69 -11.06
C GLY A 120 19.04 4.67 -10.18
N SER A 121 17.80 4.33 -9.82
CA SER A 121 16.98 5.14 -8.91
C SER A 121 17.58 5.15 -7.49
N ALA A 122 18.12 4.01 -7.03
CA ALA A 122 18.79 3.93 -5.73
C ALA A 122 20.04 4.83 -5.66
N LEU A 123 20.80 4.92 -6.74
CA LEU A 123 21.94 5.84 -6.80
C LEU A 123 21.53 7.32 -6.74
N ARG A 124 20.34 7.65 -7.26
CA ARG A 124 19.84 9.02 -7.26
C ARG A 124 19.14 9.39 -5.94
N TYR A 125 18.33 8.49 -5.42
CA TYR A 125 17.42 8.79 -4.30
C TYR A 125 17.79 8.09 -3.00
N GLY A 126 18.83 7.25 -2.98
CA GLY A 126 19.26 6.48 -1.82
C GLY A 126 20.41 7.11 -1.03
N GLY A 127 20.53 8.44 -1.07
CA GLY A 127 21.61 9.15 -0.37
C GLY A 127 23.00 8.88 -0.95
N LYS A 128 24.05 9.08 -0.14
CA LYS A 128 25.44 8.93 -0.60
C LYS A 128 25.72 7.54 -1.16
N LYS A 129 25.75 7.42 -2.49
CA LYS A 129 26.02 6.18 -3.25
C LYS A 129 24.96 5.09 -3.10
N GLY A 130 23.68 5.45 -2.82
CA GLY A 130 22.61 4.47 -2.66
C GLY A 130 22.72 3.58 -1.41
N LYS A 131 23.56 3.93 -0.45
CA LYS A 131 23.78 3.12 0.76
C LYS A 131 22.67 3.25 1.79
N ASP A 132 21.97 4.38 1.76
CA ASP A 132 20.99 4.72 2.79
C ASP A 132 19.59 4.14 2.50
N VAL A 133 19.40 3.49 1.32
CA VAL A 133 18.12 2.86 0.95
C VAL A 133 17.62 1.86 2.00
N LYS A 134 18.52 1.06 2.56
CA LYS A 134 18.16 0.06 3.61
C LYS A 134 17.68 0.71 4.91
N ASP A 135 18.02 1.96 5.09
CA ASP A 135 17.68 2.75 6.27
C ASP A 135 16.49 3.70 6.04
N SER A 136 15.97 3.75 4.82
CA SER A 136 14.83 4.59 4.48
C SER A 136 13.59 4.22 5.28
N ASN A 137 12.79 5.23 5.61
CA ASN A 137 11.46 5.04 6.16
C ASN A 137 10.51 4.59 5.04
N VAL A 138 9.60 3.68 5.38
CA VAL A 138 8.55 3.23 4.46
C VAL A 138 7.22 3.35 5.18
N HIS A 139 6.25 3.99 4.54
CA HIS A 139 4.86 4.05 4.99
C HIS A 139 3.97 3.32 4.00
N VAL A 140 3.00 2.58 4.52
CA VAL A 140 2.01 1.87 3.71
C VAL A 140 0.62 2.29 4.16
N ASP A 141 -0.22 2.69 3.20
CA ASP A 141 -1.65 2.95 3.40
C ASP A 141 -2.44 2.01 2.46
N ILE A 142 -3.31 1.19 3.04
CA ILE A 142 -4.22 0.33 2.28
C ILE A 142 -5.62 0.92 2.34
N LEU A 143 -6.18 1.18 1.17
CA LEU A 143 -7.53 1.70 1.02
C LEU A 143 -8.46 0.60 0.50
N VAL A 144 -9.65 0.53 1.06
CA VAL A 144 -10.75 -0.31 0.60
C VAL A 144 -11.85 0.60 0.08
N ASN A 145 -12.23 0.44 -1.18
CA ASN A 145 -13.24 1.27 -1.84
C ASN A 145 -12.95 2.79 -1.65
N GLY A 146 -11.68 3.17 -1.80
CA GLY A 146 -11.21 4.55 -1.69
C GLY A 146 -11.09 5.12 -0.27
N ARG A 147 -11.36 4.32 0.78
CA ARG A 147 -11.22 4.72 2.19
C ARG A 147 -10.03 4.02 2.84
N SER A 148 -9.20 4.78 3.55
CA SER A 148 -8.08 4.20 4.29
C SER A 148 -8.59 3.21 5.34
N ALA A 149 -8.12 1.97 5.23
CA ALA A 149 -8.53 0.84 6.06
C ALA A 149 -7.40 0.34 6.98
N ALA A 150 -6.13 0.45 6.55
CA ALA A 150 -4.99 0.04 7.36
C ALA A 150 -3.75 0.88 7.00
N LYS A 151 -2.95 1.22 8.02
CA LYS A 151 -1.69 1.95 7.87
C LYS A 151 -0.61 1.31 8.71
N LEU A 152 0.62 1.31 8.20
CA LEU A 152 1.78 0.83 8.94
C LEU A 152 3.05 1.54 8.49
N ASP A 153 3.90 1.89 9.46
CA ASP A 153 5.24 2.43 9.23
C ASP A 153 6.29 1.34 9.47
N PHE A 154 7.22 1.24 8.53
CA PHE A 154 8.45 0.46 8.70
C PHE A 154 9.52 1.38 9.27
N LYS A 155 10.05 1.03 10.43
CA LYS A 155 10.90 1.83 11.33
C LYS A 155 10.15 2.98 12.02
N LYS A 156 10.01 2.86 13.32
CA LYS A 156 9.50 3.92 14.20
C LYS A 156 10.54 5.02 14.35
N GLY A 157 10.16 6.27 14.10
CA GLY A 157 11.00 7.43 14.37
C GLY A 157 10.96 8.53 13.31
N SER A 158 10.23 8.35 12.24
CA SER A 158 9.92 9.46 11.33
C SER A 158 8.87 10.38 11.95
N GLU A 159 8.97 11.67 11.67
CA GLU A 159 7.92 12.63 12.02
C GLU A 159 6.57 12.17 11.50
N ASP A 160 5.52 12.36 12.29
CA ASP A 160 4.15 12.06 11.87
C ASP A 160 3.86 12.76 10.53
N ASN A 161 3.38 11.99 9.54
CA ASN A 161 2.99 12.47 8.20
C ASN A 161 4.12 12.90 7.25
N TRP A 162 5.37 12.48 7.43
CA TRP A 162 6.47 12.75 6.48
C TRP A 162 6.10 12.38 5.03
N HIS A 163 5.34 11.31 4.83
CA HIS A 163 4.91 10.80 3.53
C HIS A 163 3.93 11.73 2.78
N SER A 164 3.30 12.66 3.48
CA SER A 164 2.39 13.65 2.91
C SER A 164 3.01 15.05 2.78
N SER A 165 4.16 15.29 3.45
CA SER A 165 4.88 16.54 3.44
C SER A 165 6.13 16.42 2.57
N GLY A 166 6.19 17.05 1.44
CA GLY A 166 7.38 17.03 0.59
C GLY A 166 7.08 16.77 -0.87
N LEU A 167 8.13 16.80 -1.67
CA LEU A 167 8.03 16.55 -3.10
C LEU A 167 7.78 15.05 -3.34
N GLN A 168 6.58 14.71 -3.80
CA GLN A 168 6.28 13.35 -4.23
C GLN A 168 6.85 13.09 -5.61
N VAL A 169 7.56 11.96 -5.76
CA VAL A 169 8.17 11.52 -7.01
C VAL A 169 7.53 10.19 -7.41
N PRO A 170 6.50 10.22 -8.27
CA PRO A 170 5.84 9.01 -8.76
C PRO A 170 6.72 8.27 -9.76
N SER A 171 6.41 7.00 -10.00
CA SER A 171 7.02 6.13 -11.03
C SER A 171 8.50 5.81 -10.84
N VAL A 172 9.09 6.15 -9.71
CA VAL A 172 10.46 5.77 -9.33
C VAL A 172 10.45 4.42 -8.60
N LEU A 173 9.50 4.24 -7.69
CA LEU A 173 9.12 2.93 -7.20
C LEU A 173 8.18 2.29 -8.22
N VAL A 174 8.54 1.12 -8.74
CA VAL A 174 7.74 0.42 -9.74
C VAL A 174 7.04 -0.79 -9.13
N PRO A 175 5.76 -1.06 -9.50
CA PRO A 175 5.06 -2.24 -9.04
C PRO A 175 5.69 -3.50 -9.65
N LEU A 176 5.31 -4.68 -9.11
CA LEU A 176 5.79 -5.96 -9.60
C LEU A 176 5.58 -6.12 -11.11
N THR A 177 4.43 -5.72 -11.63
CA THR A 177 4.06 -5.83 -13.06
C THR A 177 5.01 -5.10 -14.00
N ASP A 178 5.58 -4.00 -13.55
CA ASP A 178 6.47 -3.13 -14.31
C ASP A 178 7.95 -3.39 -14.01
N SER A 179 8.20 -4.36 -13.13
CA SER A 179 9.54 -4.76 -12.72
C SER A 179 10.05 -5.97 -13.52
N PRO A 180 11.39 -6.17 -13.60
CA PRO A 180 11.95 -7.35 -14.24
C PRO A 180 11.66 -8.66 -13.47
N PHE A 181 11.11 -8.56 -12.26
CA PHE A 181 10.82 -9.71 -11.40
C PHE A 181 9.47 -10.38 -11.71
N TRP A 182 8.61 -9.73 -12.50
CA TRP A 182 7.30 -10.25 -12.88
C TRP A 182 7.35 -11.69 -13.41
N LEU A 183 8.23 -11.96 -14.38
CA LEU A 183 8.33 -13.27 -15.02
C LEU A 183 8.78 -14.37 -14.05
N SER A 184 9.65 -14.06 -13.10
CA SER A 184 10.17 -15.06 -12.15
C SER A 184 9.11 -15.46 -11.12
N LEU A 185 8.26 -14.53 -10.69
CA LEU A 185 7.16 -14.82 -9.75
C LEU A 185 6.02 -15.58 -10.42
N VAL A 186 5.61 -15.22 -11.62
CA VAL A 186 4.60 -15.96 -12.38
C VAL A 186 5.01 -17.42 -12.60
N ARG A 187 6.29 -17.67 -12.87
CA ARG A 187 6.82 -19.05 -13.00
C ARG A 187 6.74 -19.83 -11.69
N LYS A 188 7.04 -19.23 -10.56
CA LYS A 188 6.93 -19.87 -9.23
C LYS A 188 5.49 -20.27 -8.91
N VAL A 189 4.53 -19.41 -9.18
CA VAL A 189 3.10 -19.70 -8.97
C VAL A 189 2.63 -20.86 -9.86
N ASN A 190 3.06 -20.90 -11.12
CA ASN A 190 2.68 -21.97 -12.04
C ASN A 190 3.40 -23.31 -11.77
N GLN A 191 4.49 -23.32 -11.00
CA GLN A 191 5.21 -24.55 -10.61
C GLN A 191 4.71 -25.16 -9.30
N SER A 192 3.93 -24.44 -8.50
CA SER A 192 3.23 -25.00 -7.35
C SER A 192 2.04 -25.82 -7.81
N LYS A 193 2.31 -27.06 -8.30
CA LYS A 193 1.25 -28.03 -8.58
C LYS A 193 0.49 -28.31 -7.29
N PRO A 194 -0.85 -28.39 -7.33
CA PRO A 194 -1.61 -28.89 -6.20
C PRO A 194 -1.09 -30.30 -5.89
N LYS A 195 -0.70 -30.54 -4.65
CA LYS A 195 -0.45 -31.89 -4.15
C LYS A 195 -1.80 -32.61 -4.20
N ASN A 196 -1.94 -33.56 -5.14
CA ASN A 196 -3.02 -34.53 -5.10
C ASN A 196 -2.91 -35.40 -3.86
#